data_180a2075752b2f954b1d62e96840028a
#
_entry.id   180a2075752b2f954b1d62e96840028a
#
_cell.length_a   1.000
_cell.length_b   1.000
_cell.length_c   1.000
_cell.angle_alpha   90.00
_cell.angle_beta   90.00
_cell.angle_gamma   90.00
#
_symmetry.space_group_name_H-M   'P 1'
#
loop_
_entity.id
_entity.type
_entity.pdbx_description
1 polymer ?
#
loop_
_entity_poly.entity_id
_entity_poly.type
_entity_poly.pdbx_seq_one_letter_code
_entity_poly.pdbx_strand_id
1 'polypeptide(L)'
;DFVTFSFSVPSLLFMRFPTWYKIMRFGTPDEISAFFSDSENRVKLIAEAAPLEGLWPTLILRHVETDANQKYVGKTLKEIAELRKTTPVEAMMDLSVEEGLEAHFLSAGMGHNDDAKVAGLLNHPRVHIGASDGGAHILSFSTYGDTGYLFSHFVRDLNLMTVESAVKKITSDTAAIWGIPERGMLKEGMIADIAVFDPSTIARGEEKFVNDVPGDGHRYVRDSHGVDTVIVGGGIAWSEAKGYQDARGEVLPGVRERVAA
;
A
#
# COMPACT_ATOMS: atom_id res chain seq x y z
N ASP A 1 7.61 -2.81 0.13
CA ASP A 1 6.83 -1.60 -0.06
C ASP A 1 7.00 -1.05 -1.45
N PHE A 2 5.92 -0.59 -2.04
CA PHE A 2 5.88 -0.10 -3.42
C PHE A 2 4.85 1.03 -3.51
N VAL A 3 5.02 1.85 -4.52
CA VAL A 3 4.07 2.89 -4.90
C VAL A 3 3.64 2.63 -6.34
N THR A 4 2.34 2.59 -6.58
CA THR A 4 1.77 2.56 -7.94
C THR A 4 1.26 3.95 -8.29
N PHE A 5 1.49 4.39 -9.50
CA PHE A 5 0.96 5.64 -10.02
C PHE A 5 0.50 5.47 -11.48
N SER A 6 -0.42 6.32 -11.89
CA SER A 6 -0.82 6.55 -13.27
C SER A 6 -0.81 8.06 -13.53
N PHE A 7 -1.04 8.46 -14.76
CA PHE A 7 -1.18 9.89 -15.07
C PHE A 7 -2.65 10.35 -15.13
N SER A 8 -3.60 9.46 -14.90
CA SER A 8 -5.00 9.81 -14.66
C SER A 8 -5.22 10.43 -13.27
N VAL A 9 -4.33 10.11 -12.32
CA VAL A 9 -4.35 10.67 -10.96
C VAL A 9 -3.07 11.45 -10.71
N PRO A 10 -3.15 12.71 -10.23
CA PRO A 10 -1.98 13.51 -9.91
C PRO A 10 -1.02 12.82 -8.93
N SER A 11 0.26 12.71 -9.28
CA SER A 11 1.29 12.11 -8.44
C SER A 11 2.30 13.14 -7.96
N LEU A 12 2.57 13.18 -6.65
CA LEU A 12 3.57 14.04 -6.04
C LEU A 12 5.00 13.74 -6.50
N LEU A 13 5.23 12.57 -7.09
CA LEU A 13 6.53 12.15 -7.60
C LEU A 13 7.12 13.18 -8.58
N PHE A 14 6.26 13.80 -9.38
CA PHE A 14 6.66 14.71 -10.45
C PHE A 14 6.71 16.20 -10.04
N MET A 15 6.34 16.53 -8.80
CA MET A 15 6.28 17.93 -8.34
C MET A 15 7.62 18.68 -8.37
N ARG A 16 8.73 17.97 -8.35
CA ARG A 16 10.09 18.55 -8.36
C ARG A 16 10.55 18.98 -9.75
N PHE A 17 9.85 18.59 -10.80
CA PHE A 17 10.24 18.79 -12.18
C PHE A 17 9.31 19.80 -12.85
N PRO A 18 9.78 20.99 -13.25
CA PRO A 18 8.93 22.08 -13.72
C PRO A 18 8.03 21.74 -14.91
N THR A 19 8.54 20.95 -15.87
CA THR A 19 7.74 20.52 -17.03
C THR A 19 6.75 19.43 -16.67
N TRP A 20 7.16 18.42 -15.89
CA TRP A 20 6.27 17.39 -15.37
C TRP A 20 5.19 17.95 -14.45
N TYR A 21 5.51 18.97 -13.66
CA TYR A 21 4.55 19.62 -12.76
C TYR A 21 3.36 20.25 -13.50
N LYS A 22 3.52 20.59 -14.78
CA LYS A 22 2.41 21.14 -15.59
C LYS A 22 1.25 20.15 -15.70
N ILE A 23 1.53 18.85 -15.71
CA ILE A 23 0.53 17.78 -15.77
C ILE A 23 -0.50 17.92 -14.64
N MET A 24 -0.04 18.37 -13.46
CA MET A 24 -0.90 18.59 -12.28
C MET A 24 -1.92 19.74 -12.46
N ARG A 25 -1.79 20.53 -13.52
CA ARG A 25 -2.63 21.71 -13.78
C ARG A 25 -3.61 21.50 -14.92
N PHE A 26 -3.47 20.43 -15.67
CA PHE A 26 -4.41 20.07 -16.73
C PHE A 26 -5.73 19.60 -16.13
N GLY A 27 -6.83 19.96 -16.78
CA GLY A 27 -8.18 19.64 -16.31
C GLY A 27 -8.73 18.36 -16.92
N THR A 28 -8.12 17.85 -17.98
CA THR A 28 -8.63 16.70 -18.73
C THR A 28 -7.50 15.73 -19.12
N PRO A 29 -7.80 14.42 -19.25
CA PRO A 29 -6.87 13.43 -19.78
C PRO A 29 -6.35 13.77 -21.19
N ASP A 30 -7.18 14.37 -22.03
CA ASP A 30 -6.81 14.75 -23.40
C ASP A 30 -5.69 15.81 -23.42
N GLU A 31 -5.73 16.78 -22.51
CA GLU A 31 -4.67 17.79 -22.38
C GLU A 31 -3.33 17.15 -21.98
N ILE A 32 -3.34 16.16 -21.08
CA ILE A 32 -2.14 15.43 -20.68
C ILE A 32 -1.61 14.58 -21.85
N SER A 33 -2.50 13.88 -22.54
CA SER A 33 -2.15 13.06 -23.71
C SER A 33 -1.56 13.89 -24.83
N ALA A 34 -2.14 15.05 -25.14
CA ALA A 34 -1.61 16.00 -26.09
C ALA A 34 -0.23 16.53 -25.67
N PHE A 35 -0.05 16.83 -24.38
CA PHE A 35 1.21 17.30 -23.83
C PHE A 35 2.32 16.24 -23.92
N PHE A 36 2.01 14.96 -23.65
CA PHE A 36 2.94 13.86 -23.83
C PHE A 36 3.26 13.52 -25.28
N SER A 37 2.36 13.84 -26.20
CA SER A 37 2.52 13.59 -27.65
C SER A 37 3.31 14.70 -28.35
N ASP A 38 3.40 15.89 -27.76
CA ASP A 38 4.11 17.02 -28.34
C ASP A 38 5.63 16.83 -28.28
N SER A 39 6.30 16.95 -29.42
CA SER A 39 7.73 16.67 -29.54
C SER A 39 8.63 17.59 -28.72
N GLU A 40 8.28 18.88 -28.58
CA GLU A 40 9.09 19.83 -27.81
C GLU A 40 8.96 19.56 -26.31
N ASN A 41 7.73 19.20 -25.86
CA ASN A 41 7.49 18.83 -24.47
C ASN A 41 8.20 17.52 -24.13
N ARG A 42 8.17 16.52 -25.02
CA ARG A 42 8.89 15.25 -24.81
C ARG A 42 10.39 15.46 -24.58
N VAL A 43 11.05 16.29 -25.37
CA VAL A 43 12.48 16.61 -25.16
C VAL A 43 12.72 17.17 -23.77
N LYS A 44 11.87 18.09 -23.31
CA LYS A 44 11.99 18.71 -21.98
C LYS A 44 11.71 17.69 -20.85
N LEU A 45 10.67 16.88 -21.00
CA LEU A 45 10.29 15.84 -20.04
C LEU A 45 11.41 14.79 -19.87
N ILE A 46 12.00 14.34 -20.98
CA ILE A 46 13.12 13.38 -20.96
C ILE A 46 14.34 14.01 -20.28
N ALA A 47 14.69 15.24 -20.62
CA ALA A 47 15.81 15.94 -20.01
C ALA A 47 15.62 16.15 -18.50
N GLU A 48 14.44 16.52 -18.05
CA GLU A 48 14.13 16.67 -16.63
C GLU A 48 14.06 15.33 -15.87
N ALA A 49 13.80 14.21 -16.55
CA ALA A 49 13.78 12.89 -15.99
C ALA A 49 15.19 12.32 -15.69
N ALA A 50 16.25 12.88 -16.28
CA ALA A 50 17.62 12.39 -16.15
C ALA A 50 18.13 12.22 -14.70
N PRO A 51 17.80 13.10 -13.71
CA PRO A 51 18.21 12.90 -12.32
C PRO A 51 17.67 11.61 -11.68
N LEU A 52 16.62 11.01 -12.23
CA LEU A 52 16.02 9.75 -11.80
C LEU A 52 16.29 8.61 -12.79
N GLU A 53 17.35 8.70 -13.61
CA GLU A 53 17.69 7.68 -14.62
C GLU A 53 17.81 6.26 -14.04
N GLY A 54 18.21 6.12 -12.78
CA GLY A 54 18.25 4.85 -12.08
C GLY A 54 16.88 4.29 -11.67
N LEU A 55 15.85 5.13 -11.62
CA LEU A 55 14.50 4.73 -11.22
C LEU A 55 13.67 4.24 -12.41
N TRP A 56 13.63 4.99 -13.50
CA TRP A 56 12.74 4.71 -14.63
C TRP A 56 12.86 3.29 -15.18
N PRO A 57 14.07 2.74 -15.37
CA PRO A 57 14.24 1.38 -15.87
C PRO A 57 13.63 0.30 -14.97
N THR A 58 13.51 0.57 -13.67
CA THR A 58 13.04 -0.37 -12.65
C THR A 58 11.53 -0.37 -12.44
N LEU A 59 10.82 0.62 -12.97
CA LEU A 59 9.37 0.68 -12.89
C LEU A 59 8.75 -0.52 -13.62
N ILE A 60 7.77 -1.13 -13.01
CA ILE A 60 7.07 -2.30 -13.55
C ILE A 60 5.70 -1.86 -14.03
N LEU A 61 5.33 -2.18 -15.27
CA LEU A 61 3.98 -2.00 -15.77
C LEU A 61 3.05 -2.98 -15.08
N ARG A 62 2.08 -2.48 -14.36
CA ARG A 62 1.24 -3.29 -13.49
C ARG A 62 -0.15 -3.54 -14.05
N HIS A 63 -0.72 -2.54 -14.71
CA HIS A 63 -2.06 -2.58 -15.27
C HIS A 63 -2.14 -1.78 -16.56
N VAL A 64 -2.97 -2.24 -17.47
CA VAL A 64 -3.36 -1.59 -18.70
C VAL A 64 -4.82 -1.91 -19.01
N GLU A 65 -5.50 -1.04 -19.72
CA GLU A 65 -6.90 -1.22 -20.13
C GLU A 65 -7.02 -1.99 -21.46
N THR A 66 -6.02 -1.90 -22.34
CA THR A 66 -6.10 -2.45 -23.69
C THR A 66 -5.41 -3.81 -23.80
N ASP A 67 -6.01 -4.74 -24.55
CA ASP A 67 -5.42 -6.04 -24.88
C ASP A 67 -4.07 -5.91 -25.61
N ALA A 68 -3.89 -4.83 -26.37
CA ALA A 68 -2.68 -4.60 -27.16
C ALA A 68 -1.41 -4.51 -26.29
N ASN A 69 -1.53 -3.93 -25.11
CA ASN A 69 -0.44 -3.72 -24.16
C ASN A 69 -0.39 -4.76 -23.03
N GLN A 70 -1.36 -5.67 -22.91
CA GLN A 70 -1.40 -6.71 -21.87
C GLN A 70 -0.11 -7.57 -21.84
N LYS A 71 0.52 -7.78 -22.99
CA LYS A 71 1.80 -8.50 -23.13
C LYS A 71 2.98 -7.86 -22.38
N TYR A 72 2.85 -6.60 -21.97
CA TYR A 72 3.87 -5.85 -21.23
C TYR A 72 3.62 -5.86 -19.71
N VAL A 73 2.45 -6.25 -19.25
CA VAL A 73 2.13 -6.33 -17.81
C VAL A 73 3.12 -7.27 -17.11
N GLY A 74 3.64 -6.83 -15.98
CA GLY A 74 4.68 -7.51 -15.20
C GLY A 74 6.11 -7.25 -15.66
N LYS A 75 6.32 -6.57 -16.80
CA LYS A 75 7.66 -6.21 -17.28
C LYS A 75 8.11 -4.86 -16.74
N THR A 76 9.42 -4.72 -16.58
CA THR A 76 10.05 -3.44 -16.27
C THR A 76 10.01 -2.50 -17.48
N LEU A 77 10.04 -1.19 -17.23
CA LEU A 77 10.16 -0.22 -18.33
C LEU A 77 11.44 -0.39 -19.14
N LYS A 78 12.51 -0.93 -18.54
CA LYS A 78 13.72 -1.32 -19.28
C LYS A 78 13.41 -2.38 -20.35
N GLU A 79 12.79 -3.48 -19.95
CA GLU A 79 12.42 -4.57 -20.87
C GLU A 79 11.45 -4.09 -21.95
N ILE A 80 10.49 -3.24 -21.59
CA ILE A 80 9.53 -2.68 -22.55
C ILE A 80 10.23 -1.74 -23.54
N ALA A 81 11.14 -0.89 -23.06
CA ALA A 81 11.91 0.03 -23.88
C ALA A 81 12.79 -0.72 -24.90
N GLU A 82 13.43 -1.83 -24.47
CA GLU A 82 14.20 -2.68 -25.36
C GLU A 82 13.32 -3.30 -26.48
N LEU A 83 12.13 -3.80 -26.11
CA LEU A 83 11.17 -4.36 -27.07
C LEU A 83 10.61 -3.31 -28.05
N ARG A 84 10.42 -2.08 -27.59
CA ARG A 84 9.89 -0.95 -28.39
C ARG A 84 11.00 -0.15 -29.10
N LYS A 85 12.27 -0.42 -28.81
CA LYS A 85 13.45 0.32 -29.32
C LYS A 85 13.39 1.82 -28.98
N THR A 86 13.07 2.12 -27.74
CA THR A 86 12.92 3.47 -27.18
C THR A 86 13.61 3.55 -25.81
N THR A 87 13.50 4.66 -25.11
CA THR A 87 13.97 4.81 -23.73
C THR A 87 12.87 4.44 -22.72
N PRO A 88 13.21 4.10 -21.46
CA PRO A 88 12.22 3.82 -20.43
C PRO A 88 11.21 4.96 -20.20
N VAL A 89 11.66 6.22 -20.22
CA VAL A 89 10.79 7.40 -20.05
C VAL A 89 9.84 7.56 -21.23
N GLU A 90 10.34 7.37 -22.46
CA GLU A 90 9.50 7.39 -23.66
C GLU A 90 8.47 6.26 -23.64
N ALA A 91 8.90 5.03 -23.31
CA ALA A 91 7.99 3.90 -23.17
C ALA A 91 6.88 4.16 -22.16
N MET A 92 7.20 4.82 -21.04
CA MET A 92 6.21 5.21 -20.02
C MET A 92 5.21 6.22 -20.57
N MET A 93 5.67 7.26 -21.25
CA MET A 93 4.79 8.28 -21.86
C MET A 93 3.91 7.68 -22.96
N ASP A 94 4.49 6.84 -23.83
CA ASP A 94 3.76 6.20 -24.93
C ASP A 94 2.65 5.29 -24.39
N LEU A 95 2.98 4.42 -23.42
CA LEU A 95 2.00 3.56 -22.75
C LEU A 95 0.90 4.38 -22.08
N SER A 96 1.26 5.47 -21.42
CA SER A 96 0.25 6.33 -20.77
C SER A 96 -0.73 6.92 -21.77
N VAL A 97 -0.25 7.38 -22.94
CA VAL A 97 -1.12 7.91 -24.00
C VAL A 97 -1.97 6.81 -24.64
N GLU A 98 -1.36 5.66 -24.94
CA GLU A 98 -2.04 4.51 -25.55
C GLU A 98 -3.17 3.95 -24.67
N GLU A 99 -3.03 4.03 -23.35
CA GLU A 99 -3.98 3.53 -22.35
C GLU A 99 -4.91 4.63 -21.80
N GLY A 100 -5.00 5.80 -22.43
CA GLY A 100 -5.85 6.89 -21.94
C GLY A 100 -5.46 7.38 -20.54
N LEU A 101 -4.18 7.31 -20.19
CA LEU A 101 -3.55 7.62 -18.91
C LEU A 101 -3.77 6.58 -17.80
N GLU A 102 -4.47 5.49 -18.05
CA GLU A 102 -4.74 4.41 -17.09
C GLU A 102 -3.68 3.30 -17.10
N ALA A 103 -2.52 3.53 -17.71
CA ALA A 103 -1.36 2.67 -17.50
C ALA A 103 -0.82 2.86 -16.08
N HIS A 104 -0.78 1.81 -15.27
CA HIS A 104 -0.29 1.85 -13.90
C HIS A 104 1.15 1.35 -13.81
N PHE A 105 2.01 2.17 -13.22
CA PHE A 105 3.42 1.88 -13.03
C PHE A 105 3.74 1.69 -11.55
N LEU A 106 4.40 0.59 -11.23
CA LEU A 106 4.80 0.22 -9.87
C LEU A 106 6.27 0.55 -9.67
N SER A 107 6.58 1.31 -8.64
CA SER A 107 7.93 1.49 -8.11
C SER A 107 8.11 0.66 -6.85
N ALA A 108 8.98 -0.35 -6.90
CA ALA A 108 9.33 -1.15 -5.74
C ALA A 108 10.47 -0.53 -4.95
N GLY A 109 10.47 -0.72 -3.62
CA GLY A 109 11.58 -0.34 -2.76
C GLY A 109 11.74 1.16 -2.47
N MET A 110 10.69 1.95 -2.69
CA MET A 110 10.74 3.41 -2.38
C MET A 110 10.77 3.74 -0.89
N GLY A 111 10.46 2.81 0.00
CA GLY A 111 10.40 3.07 1.44
C GLY A 111 11.46 2.29 2.22
N HIS A 112 11.30 0.99 2.29
CA HIS A 112 12.10 0.10 3.13
C HIS A 112 12.76 -0.97 2.27
N ASN A 113 14.05 -0.83 2.05
CA ASN A 113 14.86 -1.77 1.26
C ASN A 113 15.95 -2.48 2.07
N ASP A 114 15.91 -2.36 3.40
CA ASP A 114 16.86 -2.97 4.32
C ASP A 114 16.09 -3.56 5.52
N ASP A 115 15.70 -4.82 5.38
CA ASP A 115 14.90 -5.53 6.39
C ASP A 115 15.57 -5.60 7.76
N ALA A 116 16.91 -5.68 7.81
CA ALA A 116 17.63 -5.71 9.07
C ALA A 116 17.52 -4.38 9.83
N LYS A 117 17.60 -3.25 9.12
CA LYS A 117 17.38 -1.93 9.72
C LYS A 117 15.95 -1.74 10.16
N VAL A 118 14.98 -2.15 9.34
CA VAL A 118 13.56 -2.08 9.69
C VAL A 118 13.28 -2.94 10.92
N ALA A 119 13.78 -4.18 10.98
CA ALA A 119 13.65 -5.04 12.15
C ALA A 119 14.30 -4.43 13.39
N GLY A 120 15.45 -3.78 13.24
CA GLY A 120 16.11 -3.04 14.32
C GLY A 120 15.22 -1.92 14.89
N LEU A 121 14.51 -1.20 14.03
CA LEU A 121 13.52 -0.19 14.45
C LEU A 121 12.29 -0.84 15.10
N LEU A 122 11.73 -1.89 14.49
CA LEU A 122 10.57 -2.60 15.03
C LEU A 122 10.84 -3.20 16.41
N ASN A 123 12.04 -3.73 16.66
CA ASN A 123 12.43 -4.28 17.96
C ASN A 123 12.84 -3.20 18.99
N HIS A 124 13.03 -1.95 18.56
CA HIS A 124 13.47 -0.90 19.49
C HIS A 124 12.34 -0.54 20.49
N PRO A 125 12.63 -0.44 21.80
CA PRO A 125 11.59 -0.26 22.84
C PRO A 125 10.87 1.10 22.77
N ARG A 126 11.46 2.10 22.14
CA ARG A 126 10.87 3.46 21.97
C ARG A 126 10.25 3.68 20.60
N VAL A 127 10.27 2.69 19.73
CA VAL A 127 9.61 2.75 18.41
C VAL A 127 8.32 1.95 18.49
N HIS A 128 7.24 2.53 18.04
CA HIS A 128 5.89 1.95 18.09
C HIS A 128 5.31 1.82 16.70
N ILE A 129 4.47 0.83 16.50
CA ILE A 129 3.74 0.63 15.26
C ILE A 129 2.57 1.63 15.26
N GLY A 130 2.49 2.45 14.23
CA GLY A 130 1.48 3.47 14.05
C GLY A 130 0.36 3.05 13.10
N ALA A 131 -0.06 3.97 12.25
CA ALA A 131 -1.09 3.73 11.24
C ALA A 131 -0.51 3.10 9.97
N SER A 132 -1.37 2.40 9.24
CA SER A 132 -1.04 1.69 8.00
C SER A 132 -1.39 2.47 6.73
N ASP A 133 -1.96 3.66 6.79
CA ASP A 133 -2.65 4.34 5.67
C ASP A 133 -3.81 3.51 5.05
N GLY A 134 -4.26 2.46 5.72
CA GLY A 134 -5.35 1.61 5.25
C GLY A 134 -6.60 2.43 4.92
N GLY A 135 -7.03 2.39 3.66
CA GLY A 135 -8.12 3.21 3.13
C GLY A 135 -7.70 4.52 2.47
N ALA A 136 -6.45 4.97 2.63
CA ALA A 136 -5.88 6.05 1.84
C ALA A 136 -5.26 5.49 0.55
N HIS A 137 -5.12 6.33 -0.48
CA HIS A 137 -4.42 6.00 -1.74
C HIS A 137 -4.92 4.75 -2.47
N ILE A 138 -6.16 4.35 -2.26
CA ILE A 138 -6.72 3.10 -2.79
C ILE A 138 -6.67 2.98 -4.32
N LEU A 139 -6.58 4.11 -5.03
CA LEU A 139 -6.41 4.16 -6.48
C LEU A 139 -4.97 3.82 -6.94
N SER A 140 -4.01 3.88 -6.03
CA SER A 140 -2.59 3.72 -6.37
C SER A 140 -1.99 2.44 -5.79
N PHE A 141 -2.41 2.03 -4.59
CA PHE A 141 -1.92 0.84 -3.91
C PHE A 141 -2.81 0.46 -2.74
N SER A 142 -2.65 -0.76 -2.24
CA SER A 142 -3.31 -1.23 -1.02
C SER A 142 -2.32 -1.30 0.13
N THR A 143 -2.58 -0.57 1.21
CA THR A 143 -1.86 -0.65 2.47
C THR A 143 -2.53 -1.58 3.48
N TYR A 144 -3.55 -2.30 3.08
CA TYR A 144 -4.21 -3.29 3.92
C TYR A 144 -3.29 -4.48 4.23
N GLY A 145 -3.46 -5.07 5.41
CA GLY A 145 -2.77 -6.30 5.80
C GLY A 145 -1.37 -6.12 6.35
N ASP A 146 -0.98 -4.93 6.80
CA ASP A 146 0.34 -4.66 7.37
C ASP A 146 0.64 -5.52 8.59
N THR A 147 -0.35 -5.79 9.45
CA THR A 147 -0.19 -6.70 10.58
C THR A 147 0.09 -8.13 10.11
N GLY A 148 -0.59 -8.62 9.08
CA GLY A 148 -0.29 -9.91 8.46
C GLY A 148 1.12 -9.96 7.88
N TYR A 149 1.58 -8.87 7.27
CA TYR A 149 2.96 -8.76 6.76
C TYR A 149 4.01 -8.75 7.87
N LEU A 150 3.74 -8.10 9.00
CA LEU A 150 4.63 -8.15 10.16
C LEU A 150 4.90 -9.60 10.59
N PHE A 151 3.86 -10.42 10.68
CA PHE A 151 3.99 -11.82 11.10
C PHE A 151 4.60 -12.70 10.01
N SER A 152 4.16 -12.57 8.76
CA SER A 152 4.71 -13.40 7.68
C SER A 152 6.17 -13.06 7.39
N HIS A 153 6.48 -11.79 7.15
CA HIS A 153 7.80 -11.38 6.66
C HIS A 153 8.83 -11.31 7.80
N PHE A 154 8.59 -10.49 8.83
CA PHE A 154 9.61 -10.26 9.87
C PHE A 154 9.69 -11.37 10.91
N VAL A 155 8.57 -12.03 11.22
CA VAL A 155 8.57 -13.11 12.20
C VAL A 155 8.87 -14.45 11.55
N ARG A 156 8.03 -14.93 10.62
CA ARG A 156 8.13 -16.27 10.05
C ARG A 156 9.26 -16.41 9.04
N ASP A 157 9.29 -15.56 8.00
CA ASP A 157 10.16 -15.78 6.86
C ASP A 157 11.60 -15.34 7.13
N LEU A 158 11.81 -14.21 7.79
CA LEU A 158 13.14 -13.67 8.11
C LEU A 158 13.63 -14.00 9.52
N ASN A 159 12.75 -14.42 10.44
CA ASN A 159 13.08 -14.70 11.84
C ASN A 159 13.84 -13.54 12.52
N LEU A 160 13.48 -12.29 12.19
CA LEU A 160 14.07 -11.07 12.75
C LEU A 160 13.31 -10.53 13.98
N MET A 161 12.18 -11.15 14.31
CA MET A 161 11.31 -10.81 15.43
C MET A 161 10.62 -12.07 15.95
N THR A 162 10.37 -12.18 17.26
CA THR A 162 9.57 -13.29 17.80
C THR A 162 8.08 -13.00 17.71
N VAL A 163 7.25 -14.05 17.70
CA VAL A 163 5.78 -13.91 17.69
C VAL A 163 5.33 -13.08 18.90
N GLU A 164 5.87 -13.36 20.10
CA GLU A 164 5.50 -12.67 21.34
C GLU A 164 5.85 -11.18 21.26
N SER A 165 7.03 -10.84 20.70
CA SER A 165 7.44 -9.45 20.53
C SER A 165 6.54 -8.72 19.53
N ALA A 166 6.18 -9.36 18.43
CA ALA A 166 5.27 -8.79 17.43
C ALA A 166 3.88 -8.57 18.02
N VAL A 167 3.31 -9.57 18.69
CA VAL A 167 2.00 -9.47 19.38
C VAL A 167 2.03 -8.34 20.40
N LYS A 168 3.05 -8.29 21.26
CA LYS A 168 3.19 -7.23 22.28
C LYS A 168 3.18 -5.84 21.63
N LYS A 169 3.92 -5.67 20.56
CA LYS A 169 4.03 -4.37 19.85
C LYS A 169 2.70 -3.85 19.33
N ILE A 170 1.86 -4.71 18.73
CA ILE A 170 0.57 -4.30 18.13
C ILE A 170 -0.60 -4.37 19.13
N THR A 171 -0.38 -4.83 20.35
CA THR A 171 -1.43 -4.96 21.38
C THR A 171 -1.11 -4.12 22.61
N SER A 172 -0.43 -4.67 23.61
CA SER A 172 -0.24 -4.02 24.92
C SER A 172 0.61 -2.73 24.83
N ASP A 173 1.64 -2.68 23.99
CA ASP A 173 2.45 -1.47 23.83
C ASP A 173 1.63 -0.35 23.18
N THR A 174 0.86 -0.68 22.16
CA THR A 174 -0.02 0.28 21.47
C THR A 174 -1.14 0.76 22.42
N ALA A 175 -1.78 -0.15 23.15
CA ALA A 175 -2.81 0.19 24.13
C ALA A 175 -2.26 1.13 25.23
N ALA A 176 -1.05 0.87 25.73
CA ALA A 176 -0.42 1.72 26.73
C ALA A 176 -0.14 3.14 26.22
N ILE A 177 0.34 3.30 24.98
CA ILE A 177 0.64 4.62 24.39
C ILE A 177 -0.63 5.43 24.19
N TRP A 178 -1.66 4.80 23.66
CA TRP A 178 -2.94 5.46 23.40
C TRP A 178 -3.80 5.57 24.66
N GLY A 179 -3.31 5.10 25.82
CA GLY A 179 -4.04 5.10 27.07
C GLY A 179 -5.36 4.31 27.01
N ILE A 180 -5.40 3.21 26.25
CA ILE A 180 -6.59 2.35 26.13
C ILE A 180 -6.63 1.43 27.35
N PRO A 181 -7.62 1.59 28.27
CA PRO A 181 -7.71 0.78 29.47
C PRO A 181 -8.27 -0.61 29.16
N GLU A 182 -7.92 -1.58 29.99
CA GLU A 182 -8.53 -2.91 30.05
C GLU A 182 -8.49 -3.71 28.75
N ARG A 183 -7.57 -3.37 27.83
CA ARG A 183 -7.36 -4.04 26.52
C ARG A 183 -5.87 -4.28 26.24
N GLY A 184 -5.59 -5.10 25.23
CA GLY A 184 -4.24 -5.36 24.74
C GLY A 184 -3.48 -6.45 25.50
N MET A 185 -4.09 -7.13 26.46
CA MET A 185 -3.51 -8.27 27.19
C MET A 185 -4.55 -9.33 27.48
N LEU A 186 -4.16 -10.60 27.45
CA LEU A 186 -4.96 -11.72 27.94
C LEU A 186 -4.75 -11.86 29.43
N LYS A 187 -5.65 -11.27 30.25
CA LYS A 187 -5.58 -11.27 31.69
C LYS A 187 -7.02 -11.24 32.29
N GLU A 188 -7.23 -11.90 33.42
CA GLU A 188 -8.52 -11.82 34.13
C GLU A 188 -8.90 -10.37 34.44
N GLY A 189 -10.17 -10.04 34.22
CA GLY A 189 -10.71 -8.69 34.40
C GLY A 189 -10.52 -7.75 33.19
N MET A 190 -9.76 -8.16 32.17
CA MET A 190 -9.61 -7.40 30.93
C MET A 190 -10.77 -7.68 29.95
N ILE A 191 -11.06 -6.72 29.09
CA ILE A 191 -12.04 -6.89 28.02
C ILE A 191 -11.49 -7.87 26.98
N ALA A 192 -12.34 -8.84 26.60
CA ALA A 192 -11.96 -9.89 25.66
C ALA A 192 -12.06 -9.42 24.20
N ASP A 193 -11.09 -8.63 23.76
CA ASP A 193 -10.83 -8.30 22.37
C ASP A 193 -9.66 -9.17 21.90
N ILE A 194 -9.95 -10.25 21.16
CA ILE A 194 -9.00 -11.33 20.90
C ILE A 194 -8.99 -11.66 19.40
N ALA A 195 -7.82 -11.75 18.81
CA ALA A 195 -7.61 -12.34 17.49
C ALA A 195 -6.98 -13.74 17.64
N VAL A 196 -7.63 -14.75 17.07
CA VAL A 196 -7.11 -16.12 16.97
C VAL A 196 -6.54 -16.29 15.57
N PHE A 197 -5.27 -16.65 15.47
CA PHE A 197 -4.60 -16.80 14.18
C PHE A 197 -3.57 -17.94 14.22
N ASP A 198 -3.26 -18.47 13.04
CA ASP A 198 -2.21 -19.47 12.88
C ASP A 198 -0.89 -18.77 12.47
N PRO A 199 0.16 -18.81 13.30
CA PRO A 199 1.45 -18.20 12.98
C PRO A 199 2.11 -18.78 11.72
N SER A 200 1.76 -19.99 11.31
CA SER A 200 2.30 -20.66 10.13
C SER A 200 1.69 -20.15 8.82
N THR A 201 0.47 -19.63 8.87
CA THR A 201 -0.30 -19.23 7.69
C THR A 201 -0.66 -17.76 7.66
N ILE A 202 -0.58 -17.04 8.79
CA ILE A 202 -0.90 -15.60 8.82
C ILE A 202 -0.06 -14.82 7.81
N ALA A 203 -0.75 -14.08 6.94
CA ALA A 203 -0.13 -13.27 5.90
C ALA A 203 -1.10 -12.22 5.38
N ARG A 204 -0.56 -11.21 4.69
CA ARG A 204 -1.35 -10.41 3.77
C ARG A 204 -1.42 -11.13 2.42
N GLY A 205 -2.57 -11.11 1.77
CA GLY A 205 -2.76 -11.64 0.43
C GLY A 205 -2.11 -10.78 -0.65
N GLU A 206 -2.14 -11.30 -1.86
CA GLU A 206 -1.73 -10.54 -3.04
C GLU A 206 -2.65 -9.34 -3.27
N GLU A 207 -2.10 -8.31 -3.87
CA GLU A 207 -2.86 -7.14 -4.22
C GLU A 207 -3.69 -7.40 -5.48
N LYS A 208 -4.97 -7.04 -5.42
CA LYS A 208 -5.94 -7.21 -6.49
C LYS A 208 -6.46 -5.85 -6.94
N PHE A 209 -6.58 -5.67 -8.24
CA PHE A 209 -7.29 -4.54 -8.84
C PHE A 209 -8.77 -4.92 -8.98
N VAL A 210 -9.66 -4.11 -8.43
CA VAL A 210 -11.11 -4.38 -8.46
C VAL A 210 -11.88 -3.12 -8.81
N ASN A 211 -12.98 -3.29 -9.57
CA ASN A 211 -13.89 -2.22 -9.97
C ASN A 211 -15.18 -2.30 -9.13
N ASP A 212 -15.11 -1.92 -7.85
CA ASP A 212 -16.22 -2.00 -6.91
C ASP A 212 -16.56 -0.66 -6.23
N VAL A 213 -15.98 0.44 -6.74
CA VAL A 213 -16.27 1.80 -6.27
C VAL A 213 -17.39 2.41 -7.11
N PRO A 214 -18.37 3.13 -6.52
CA PRO A 214 -19.44 3.79 -7.30
C PRO A 214 -18.89 4.67 -8.42
N GLY A 215 -19.59 4.68 -9.57
CA GLY A 215 -19.17 5.45 -10.76
C GLY A 215 -18.10 4.76 -11.58
N ASP A 216 -18.11 3.43 -11.62
CA ASP A 216 -17.12 2.59 -12.31
C ASP A 216 -15.67 2.81 -11.83
N GLY A 217 -15.54 3.31 -10.60
CA GLY A 217 -14.24 3.53 -9.99
C GLY A 217 -13.57 2.22 -9.61
N HIS A 218 -12.22 2.24 -9.61
CA HIS A 218 -11.40 1.11 -9.24
C HIS A 218 -10.66 1.35 -7.92
N ARG A 219 -10.16 0.28 -7.34
CA ARG A 219 -9.24 0.31 -6.20
C ARG A 219 -8.38 -0.94 -6.12
N TYR A 220 -7.28 -0.82 -5.37
CA TYR A 220 -6.48 -1.97 -4.99
C TYR A 220 -6.93 -2.49 -3.63
N VAL A 221 -7.12 -3.79 -3.52
CA VAL A 221 -7.50 -4.49 -2.28
C VAL A 221 -6.59 -5.68 -2.01
N ARG A 222 -6.56 -6.14 -0.77
CA ARG A 222 -5.87 -7.37 -0.35
C ARG A 222 -6.77 -8.17 0.57
N ASP A 223 -6.70 -9.48 0.45
CA ASP A 223 -7.25 -10.39 1.45
C ASP A 223 -6.25 -10.55 2.61
N SER A 224 -6.72 -11.03 3.74
CA SER A 224 -5.90 -11.54 4.84
C SER A 224 -5.99 -13.06 4.89
N HIS A 225 -4.93 -13.71 5.35
CA HIS A 225 -4.85 -15.15 5.52
C HIS A 225 -4.47 -15.49 6.96
N GLY A 226 -4.84 -16.69 7.42
CA GLY A 226 -4.40 -17.25 8.69
C GLY A 226 -5.04 -16.65 9.94
N VAL A 227 -6.04 -15.78 9.81
CA VAL A 227 -6.90 -15.38 10.93
C VAL A 227 -8.10 -16.30 10.96
N ASP A 228 -8.32 -16.97 12.08
CA ASP A 228 -9.44 -17.91 12.29
C ASP A 228 -10.67 -17.20 12.86
N THR A 229 -10.50 -16.45 13.95
CA THR A 229 -11.61 -15.83 14.68
C THR A 229 -11.22 -14.49 15.28
N VAL A 230 -12.11 -13.53 15.21
CA VAL A 230 -12.01 -12.22 15.88
C VAL A 230 -13.14 -12.10 16.90
N ILE A 231 -12.76 -11.89 18.16
CA ILE A 231 -13.66 -11.70 19.30
C ILE A 231 -13.57 -10.23 19.72
N VAL A 232 -14.70 -9.60 19.91
CA VAL A 232 -14.81 -8.21 20.40
C VAL A 232 -15.79 -8.18 21.57
N GLY A 233 -15.37 -7.64 22.70
CA GLY A 233 -16.20 -7.57 23.91
C GLY A 233 -16.71 -8.96 24.38
N GLY A 234 -15.94 -10.02 24.14
CA GLY A 234 -16.31 -11.39 24.50
C GLY A 234 -17.24 -12.12 23.53
N GLY A 235 -17.65 -11.49 22.42
CA GLY A 235 -18.46 -12.12 21.38
C GLY A 235 -17.72 -12.28 20.06
N ILE A 236 -18.02 -13.33 19.29
CA ILE A 236 -17.43 -13.54 17.97
C ILE A 236 -17.97 -12.47 17.01
N ALA A 237 -17.10 -11.59 16.55
CA ALA A 237 -17.43 -10.56 15.56
C ALA A 237 -17.20 -11.06 14.12
N TRP A 238 -16.21 -11.91 13.92
CA TRP A 238 -15.87 -12.49 12.63
C TRP A 238 -15.24 -13.88 12.81
N SER A 239 -15.45 -14.77 11.87
CA SER A 239 -14.70 -16.01 11.74
C SER A 239 -14.53 -16.40 10.28
N GLU A 240 -13.44 -17.12 9.96
CA GLU A 240 -13.18 -17.62 8.60
C GLU A 240 -14.34 -18.46 8.08
N ALA A 241 -14.94 -19.28 8.93
CA ALA A 241 -16.03 -20.19 8.56
C ALA A 241 -17.36 -19.48 8.25
N LYS A 242 -17.64 -18.30 8.84
CA LYS A 242 -18.96 -17.63 8.79
C LYS A 242 -18.94 -16.17 8.35
N GLY A 243 -17.74 -15.58 8.17
CA GLY A 243 -17.59 -14.17 7.91
C GLY A 243 -17.98 -13.28 9.09
N TYR A 244 -18.45 -12.08 8.82
CA TYR A 244 -18.94 -11.15 9.85
C TYR A 244 -20.23 -11.64 10.48
N GLN A 245 -20.31 -11.55 11.81
CA GLN A 245 -21.47 -12.04 12.57
C GLN A 245 -22.15 -10.91 13.33
N ASP A 246 -21.47 -10.30 14.30
CA ASP A 246 -22.04 -9.26 15.17
C ASP A 246 -21.10 -8.05 15.28
N ALA A 247 -21.63 -6.84 15.14
CA ALA A 247 -20.91 -5.62 15.42
C ALA A 247 -20.98 -5.31 16.92
N ARG A 248 -19.91 -5.65 17.68
CA ARG A 248 -19.85 -5.49 19.13
C ARG A 248 -18.84 -4.42 19.58
N GLY A 249 -18.33 -3.63 18.67
CA GLY A 249 -17.39 -2.57 18.98
C GLY A 249 -18.03 -1.41 19.75
N GLU A 250 -17.27 -0.81 20.67
CA GLU A 250 -17.66 0.39 21.40
C GLU A 250 -16.75 1.56 21.00
N VAL A 251 -17.31 2.77 20.94
CA VAL A 251 -16.52 3.98 20.81
C VAL A 251 -15.87 4.28 22.16
N LEU A 252 -14.56 4.24 22.22
CA LEU A 252 -13.81 4.55 23.43
C LEU A 252 -13.72 6.07 23.62
N PRO A 253 -14.12 6.62 24.78
CA PRO A 253 -13.95 8.03 25.06
C PRO A 253 -12.47 8.41 25.09
N GLY A 254 -12.15 9.64 24.72
CA GLY A 254 -10.81 10.18 24.78
C GLY A 254 -10.22 10.18 26.18
N VAL A 255 -8.88 10.18 26.30
CA VAL A 255 -8.19 10.14 27.62
C VAL A 255 -8.67 11.26 28.55
N ARG A 256 -8.94 12.46 28.03
CA ARG A 256 -9.42 13.61 28.83
C ARG A 256 -10.83 13.39 29.41
N GLU A 257 -11.70 12.75 28.68
CA GLU A 257 -13.07 12.44 29.13
C GLU A 257 -13.08 11.33 30.17
N ARG A 258 -12.12 10.41 30.13
CA ARG A 258 -11.99 9.32 31.11
C ARG A 258 -11.45 9.77 32.47
N VAL A 259 -10.68 10.83 32.52
CA VAL A 259 -10.14 11.41 33.78
C VAL A 259 -11.18 12.29 34.48
N ALA A 260 -12.22 12.76 33.77
CA ALA A 260 -13.27 13.60 34.29
C ALA A 260 -14.52 12.85 34.79
N ALA A 261 -14.59 11.54 34.57
CA ALA A 261 -15.66 10.65 35.02
C ALA A 261 -15.21 9.81 36.22
#